data_e0306517dfe0f0b7ab00af36ae863937
#
_entry.id   e0306517dfe0f0b7ab00af36ae863937
#
_cell.length_a   1.000
_cell.length_b   1.000
_cell.length_c   1.000
_cell.angle_alpha   90.00
_cell.angle_beta   90.00
_cell.angle_gamma   90.00
#
_symmetry.space_group_name_H-M   'P 1'
#
loop_
_entity.id
_entity.type
_entity.pdbx_description
1 polymer ?
#
loop_
_entity_poly.entity_id
_entity_poly.type
_entity_poly.pdbx_seq_one_letter_code
_entity_poly.pdbx_strand_id
1 'polypeptide(L)'
;AKQLLESYAKAEFLENLPEIEEEIEVVTYVAAEGDISTDLLSPGNQAHSRADRELHGKCMISEEAQDEIKKLQEKHPNKRVMLVAEKGTMGVGSSRMSGVNNVALWTGIQASPYIPFVNIAPIVAGTNGISPIFLTTVGVTGGIGVDLKNWVKKIGSDGKPILNNDNSPVLEEKYSVETGTILKINSKQKKLFNENGDEELADLTSSFTPQKLEFMKAGGSYAIVFGKKLQNFACKALDIELNSAFAPSKEI
;
A
#
# COMPACT_ATOMS: atom_id res chain seq x y z
N ALA A 1 32.89 9.53 9.49
CA ALA A 1 31.87 10.32 10.21
C ALA A 1 31.59 11.65 9.48
N LYS A 2 32.62 12.48 9.14
CA LYS A 2 32.42 13.78 8.48
C LYS A 2 31.72 13.65 7.13
N GLN A 3 32.18 12.76 6.25
CA GLN A 3 31.54 12.50 4.94
C GLN A 3 30.06 12.10 5.06
N LEU A 4 29.71 11.30 6.07
CA LEU A 4 28.32 10.91 6.31
C LEU A 4 27.46 12.10 6.75
N LEU A 5 27.99 13.00 7.59
CA LEU A 5 27.31 14.23 7.97
C LEU A 5 27.13 15.16 6.77
N GLU A 6 28.16 15.30 5.93
CA GLU A 6 28.08 16.08 4.68
C GLU A 6 27.01 15.54 3.73
N SER A 7 26.92 14.22 3.58
CA SER A 7 25.86 13.56 2.78
C SER A 7 24.47 13.83 3.35
N TYR A 8 24.30 13.74 4.68
CA TYR A 8 23.01 14.08 5.30
C TYR A 8 22.67 15.57 5.15
N ALA A 9 23.67 16.48 5.33
CA ALA A 9 23.43 17.91 5.18
C ALA A 9 22.97 18.28 3.76
N LYS A 10 23.50 17.60 2.74
CA LYS A 10 23.12 17.76 1.33
C LYS A 10 21.85 17.02 0.96
N ALA A 11 21.31 16.20 1.85
CA ALA A 11 20.16 15.32 1.60
C ALA A 11 20.37 14.34 0.42
N GLU A 12 21.60 13.89 0.19
CA GLU A 12 21.95 12.96 -0.91
C GLU A 12 21.15 11.65 -0.88
N PHE A 13 20.63 11.27 0.30
CA PHE A 13 19.75 10.10 0.45
C PHE A 13 18.40 10.23 -0.29
N LEU A 14 18.01 11.45 -0.70
CA LEU A 14 16.81 11.66 -1.52
C LEU A 14 17.10 11.69 -3.02
N GLU A 15 18.32 12.06 -3.40
CA GLU A 15 18.73 12.09 -4.81
C GLU A 15 18.81 10.68 -5.40
N ASN A 16 19.03 9.67 -4.52
CA ASN A 16 19.15 8.27 -4.89
C ASN A 16 17.91 7.43 -4.59
N LEU A 17 16.75 8.06 -4.36
CA LEU A 17 15.51 7.30 -4.20
C LEU A 17 15.17 6.59 -5.51
N PRO A 18 14.70 5.33 -5.44
CA PRO A 18 14.31 4.60 -6.64
C PRO A 18 13.16 5.29 -7.35
N GLU A 19 13.20 5.30 -8.66
CA GLU A 19 12.03 5.70 -9.45
C GLU A 19 10.93 4.64 -9.29
N ILE A 20 9.69 5.10 -9.35
CA ILE A 20 8.55 4.19 -9.34
C ILE A 20 8.44 3.57 -10.72
N GLU A 21 8.43 2.26 -10.76
CA GLU A 21 8.26 1.49 -11.99
C GLU A 21 7.00 1.93 -12.72
N GLU A 22 7.09 2.08 -14.04
CA GLU A 22 5.93 2.44 -14.86
C GLU A 22 4.87 1.34 -14.83
N GLU A 23 5.30 0.10 -14.94
CA GLU A 23 4.44 -1.09 -14.84
C GLU A 23 4.89 -1.94 -13.66
N ILE A 24 3.96 -2.21 -12.75
CA ILE A 24 4.16 -3.06 -11.58
C ILE A 24 3.25 -4.29 -11.76
N GLU A 25 3.85 -5.44 -12.01
CA GLU A 25 3.10 -6.70 -12.02
C GLU A 25 2.79 -7.15 -10.59
N VAL A 26 1.55 -7.52 -10.36
CA VAL A 26 1.09 -8.04 -9.08
C VAL A 26 0.46 -9.41 -9.23
N VAL A 27 0.63 -10.24 -8.20
CA VAL A 27 -0.11 -11.49 -8.03
C VAL A 27 -0.99 -11.36 -6.81
N THR A 28 -2.26 -11.72 -6.92
CA THR A 28 -3.23 -11.57 -5.85
C THR A 28 -3.11 -12.68 -4.81
N TYR A 29 -3.31 -12.32 -3.54
CA TYR A 29 -3.60 -13.24 -2.45
C TYR A 29 -4.94 -12.84 -1.83
N VAL A 30 -5.94 -13.69 -1.95
CA VAL A 30 -7.28 -13.47 -1.36
C VAL A 30 -7.21 -13.89 0.11
N ALA A 31 -7.17 -12.91 1.00
CA ALA A 31 -6.99 -13.14 2.43
C ALA A 31 -8.30 -13.54 3.13
N ALA A 32 -9.44 -13.12 2.61
CA ALA A 32 -10.76 -13.54 3.05
C ALA A 32 -11.82 -13.26 1.99
N GLU A 33 -12.90 -14.06 1.99
CA GLU A 33 -14.17 -13.68 1.39
C GLU A 33 -14.95 -12.84 2.40
N GLY A 34 -15.17 -11.56 2.10
CA GLY A 34 -15.80 -10.59 2.97
C GLY A 34 -14.83 -9.51 3.47
N ASP A 35 -15.28 -8.74 4.45
CA ASP A 35 -14.53 -7.61 4.98
C ASP A 35 -13.24 -8.02 5.69
N ILE A 36 -12.15 -7.37 5.36
CA ILE A 36 -10.90 -7.48 6.11
C ILE A 36 -10.80 -6.31 7.08
N SER A 37 -10.93 -6.62 8.38
CA SER A 37 -10.77 -5.63 9.43
C SER A 37 -9.30 -5.36 9.74
N THR A 38 -9.02 -4.18 10.30
CA THR A 38 -7.68 -3.88 10.82
C THR A 38 -7.32 -4.72 12.04
N ASP A 39 -8.29 -5.34 12.71
CA ASP A 39 -8.03 -6.32 13.77
C ASP A 39 -7.52 -7.66 13.24
N LEU A 40 -7.95 -8.06 12.04
CA LEU A 40 -7.40 -9.24 11.36
C LEU A 40 -5.94 -9.02 10.96
N LEU A 41 -5.61 -7.80 10.54
CA LEU A 41 -4.24 -7.44 10.14
C LEU A 41 -3.32 -7.15 11.32
N SER A 42 -3.86 -6.66 12.45
CA SER A 42 -3.12 -6.27 13.66
C SER A 42 -4.03 -6.39 14.89
N PRO A 43 -4.14 -7.59 15.46
CA PRO A 43 -5.04 -7.86 16.57
C PRO A 43 -4.81 -6.96 17.79
N GLY A 44 -5.92 -6.47 18.39
CA GLY A 44 -5.86 -5.57 19.53
C GLY A 44 -5.23 -6.22 20.77
N ASN A 45 -5.46 -7.51 20.99
CA ASN A 45 -4.87 -8.29 22.09
C ASN A 45 -3.35 -8.49 21.96
N GLN A 46 -2.78 -8.24 20.78
CA GLN A 46 -1.33 -8.27 20.50
C GLN A 46 -0.70 -6.89 20.47
N ALA A 47 -1.37 -5.87 21.00
CA ALA A 47 -0.90 -4.47 20.95
C ALA A 47 0.48 -4.28 21.62
N HIS A 48 0.84 -5.12 22.59
CA HIS A 48 2.12 -5.07 23.30
C HIS A 48 3.33 -5.37 22.40
N SER A 49 3.14 -6.14 21.32
CA SER A 49 4.20 -6.49 20.38
C SER A 49 4.43 -5.46 19.26
N ARG A 50 3.60 -4.41 19.15
CA ARG A 50 3.64 -3.43 18.04
C ARG A 50 4.96 -2.67 17.89
N ALA A 51 5.74 -2.57 18.97
CA ALA A 51 7.05 -1.93 18.92
C ALA A 51 8.08 -2.80 18.17
N ASP A 52 7.90 -4.10 18.15
CA ASP A 52 8.69 -5.07 17.41
C ASP A 52 7.91 -5.53 16.16
N ARG A 53 8.30 -5.01 15.00
CA ARG A 53 7.58 -5.27 13.74
C ARG A 53 7.60 -6.73 13.32
N GLU A 54 8.72 -7.43 13.53
CA GLU A 54 8.85 -8.85 13.16
C GLU A 54 7.97 -9.71 14.06
N LEU A 55 8.00 -9.45 15.36
CA LEU A 55 7.16 -10.16 16.31
C LEU A 55 5.67 -9.88 16.03
N HIS A 56 5.31 -8.61 15.82
CA HIS A 56 3.91 -8.23 15.58
C HIS A 56 3.41 -8.73 14.23
N GLY A 57 4.29 -8.79 13.22
CA GLY A 57 3.95 -9.32 11.88
C GLY A 57 3.46 -10.76 11.91
N LYS A 58 3.94 -11.58 12.85
CA LYS A 58 3.47 -12.96 13.04
C LYS A 58 2.00 -13.07 13.46
N CYS A 59 1.39 -11.97 13.86
CA CYS A 59 -0.03 -11.92 14.23
C CYS A 59 -0.98 -11.63 13.05
N MET A 60 -0.45 -11.38 11.84
CA MET A 60 -1.25 -11.04 10.67
C MET A 60 -2.00 -12.26 10.14
N ILE A 61 -3.33 -12.19 10.13
CA ILE A 61 -4.24 -13.20 9.58
C ILE A 61 -4.03 -14.56 10.27
N SER A 62 -3.18 -15.43 9.69
CA SER A 62 -2.78 -16.74 10.23
C SER A 62 -1.41 -17.17 9.71
N GLU A 63 -0.82 -18.21 10.32
CA GLU A 63 0.44 -18.79 9.86
C GLU A 63 0.29 -19.41 8.46
N GLU A 64 -0.84 -20.06 8.19
CA GLU A 64 -1.15 -20.66 6.89
C GLU A 64 -1.19 -19.59 5.79
N ALA A 65 -1.83 -18.43 6.07
CA ALA A 65 -1.89 -17.30 5.13
C ALA A 65 -0.49 -16.74 4.84
N GLN A 66 0.35 -16.63 5.87
CA GLN A 66 1.72 -16.15 5.73
C GLN A 66 2.57 -17.12 4.88
N ASP A 67 2.41 -18.43 5.07
CA ASP A 67 3.09 -19.44 4.27
C ASP A 67 2.61 -19.47 2.81
N GLU A 68 1.33 -19.25 2.56
CA GLU A 68 0.78 -19.12 1.19
C GLU A 68 1.32 -17.88 0.49
N ILE A 69 1.40 -16.74 1.17
CA ILE A 69 2.02 -15.52 0.63
C ILE A 69 3.47 -15.79 0.22
N LYS A 70 4.26 -16.46 1.07
CA LYS A 70 5.65 -16.84 0.74
C LYS A 70 5.72 -17.73 -0.50
N LYS A 71 4.87 -18.75 -0.58
CA LYS A 71 4.80 -19.65 -1.76
C LYS A 71 4.45 -18.87 -3.04
N LEU A 72 3.56 -17.88 -2.95
CA LEU A 72 3.26 -17.00 -4.08
C LEU A 72 4.48 -16.17 -4.51
N GLN A 73 5.22 -15.62 -3.54
CA GLN A 73 6.44 -14.85 -3.82
C GLN A 73 7.52 -15.74 -4.46
N GLU A 74 7.70 -16.96 -3.96
CA GLU A 74 8.65 -17.93 -4.53
C GLU A 74 8.26 -18.35 -5.96
N LYS A 75 6.97 -18.56 -6.20
CA LYS A 75 6.43 -18.91 -7.53
C LYS A 75 6.50 -17.74 -8.52
N HIS A 76 6.40 -16.51 -8.03
CA HIS A 76 6.35 -15.29 -8.83
C HIS A 76 7.39 -14.25 -8.34
N PRO A 77 8.71 -14.54 -8.42
CA PRO A 77 9.76 -13.74 -7.78
C PRO A 77 9.86 -12.31 -8.31
N ASN A 78 9.34 -12.04 -9.52
CA ASN A 78 9.35 -10.71 -10.14
C ASN A 78 8.02 -9.96 -9.97
N LYS A 79 7.04 -10.54 -9.26
CA LYS A 79 5.73 -9.93 -9.05
C LYS A 79 5.55 -9.56 -7.60
N ARG A 80 4.81 -8.50 -7.35
CA ARG A 80 4.47 -8.09 -5.99
C ARG A 80 3.16 -8.74 -5.55
N VAL A 81 3.06 -9.13 -4.30
CA VAL A 81 1.81 -9.69 -3.78
C VAL A 81 0.85 -8.56 -3.44
N MET A 82 -0.37 -8.64 -3.95
CA MET A 82 -1.49 -7.78 -3.59
C MET A 82 -2.45 -8.54 -2.67
N LEU A 83 -2.65 -8.03 -1.46
CA LEU A 83 -3.59 -8.59 -0.50
C LEU A 83 -5.02 -8.14 -0.84
N VAL A 84 -5.94 -9.08 -1.01
CA VAL A 84 -7.31 -8.81 -1.49
C VAL A 84 -8.36 -9.22 -0.47
N ALA A 85 -9.33 -8.32 -0.21
CA ALA A 85 -10.62 -8.62 0.41
C ALA A 85 -11.62 -8.93 -0.70
N GLU A 86 -11.87 -10.22 -0.97
CA GLU A 86 -12.83 -10.64 -1.99
C GLU A 86 -14.26 -10.56 -1.45
N LYS A 87 -15.19 -10.01 -2.24
CA LYS A 87 -16.58 -9.71 -1.84
C LYS A 87 -16.69 -8.84 -0.59
N GLY A 88 -15.64 -8.10 -0.26
CA GLY A 88 -15.56 -7.30 0.97
C GLY A 88 -14.78 -6.00 0.84
N THR A 89 -14.86 -5.22 1.91
CA THR A 89 -14.14 -3.96 2.08
C THR A 89 -12.81 -4.18 2.79
N MET A 90 -11.74 -3.68 2.21
CA MET A 90 -10.41 -3.72 2.84
C MET A 90 -10.28 -2.65 3.92
N GLY A 91 -9.78 -3.04 5.10
CA GLY A 91 -9.37 -2.12 6.17
C GLY A 91 -10.52 -1.55 6.99
N VAL A 92 -11.56 -2.33 7.22
CA VAL A 92 -12.69 -1.95 8.09
C VAL A 92 -12.23 -1.79 9.54
N GLY A 93 -12.83 -0.83 10.25
CA GLY A 93 -12.56 -0.54 11.66
C GLY A 93 -11.60 0.63 11.87
N SER A 94 -10.87 0.60 12.98
CA SER A 94 -9.90 1.65 13.30
C SER A 94 -8.65 1.51 12.40
N SER A 95 -8.32 2.54 11.62
CA SER A 95 -7.15 2.51 10.76
C SER A 95 -5.85 2.42 11.56
N ARG A 96 -5.30 1.22 11.70
CA ARG A 96 -4.06 0.98 12.42
C ARG A 96 -2.89 0.91 11.47
N MET A 97 -1.93 1.78 11.64
CA MET A 97 -0.67 1.72 10.89
C MET A 97 0.06 0.39 11.08
N SER A 98 -0.06 -0.24 12.27
CA SER A 98 0.51 -1.56 12.52
C SER A 98 -0.07 -2.65 11.61
N GLY A 99 -1.34 -2.56 11.22
CA GLY A 99 -1.93 -3.47 10.22
C GLY A 99 -1.28 -3.32 8.86
N VAL A 100 -1.09 -2.09 8.39
CA VAL A 100 -0.39 -1.81 7.13
C VAL A 100 1.08 -2.25 7.19
N ASN A 101 1.75 -2.03 8.33
CA ASN A 101 3.13 -2.49 8.54
C ASN A 101 3.25 -4.03 8.48
N ASN A 102 2.26 -4.75 9.04
CA ASN A 102 2.23 -6.20 8.98
C ASN A 102 2.03 -6.70 7.54
N VAL A 103 1.10 -6.09 6.80
CA VAL A 103 0.96 -6.39 5.36
C VAL A 103 2.27 -6.12 4.62
N ALA A 104 2.93 -4.97 4.87
CA ALA A 104 4.20 -4.63 4.25
C ALA A 104 5.32 -5.62 4.59
N LEU A 105 5.33 -6.18 5.80
CA LEU A 105 6.32 -7.20 6.20
C LEU A 105 6.21 -8.46 5.34
N TRP A 106 4.99 -8.91 5.04
CA TRP A 106 4.74 -10.15 4.33
C TRP A 106 4.65 -9.99 2.81
N THR A 107 4.17 -8.85 2.33
CA THR A 107 3.92 -8.62 0.89
C THR A 107 4.83 -7.57 0.27
N GLY A 108 5.47 -6.74 1.09
CA GLY A 108 6.33 -5.65 0.64
C GLY A 108 7.73 -6.11 0.23
N ILE A 109 8.41 -5.23 -0.47
CA ILE A 109 9.85 -5.34 -0.72
C ILE A 109 10.60 -4.31 0.11
N GLN A 110 11.84 -4.62 0.49
CA GLN A 110 12.65 -3.69 1.26
C GLN A 110 12.92 -2.41 0.43
N ALA A 111 12.43 -1.29 0.96
CA ALA A 111 12.38 -0.04 0.22
C ALA A 111 13.64 0.78 0.25
N SER A 112 14.34 0.77 1.33
CA SER A 112 15.43 1.70 1.54
C SER A 112 16.67 0.98 2.03
N PRO A 113 17.82 1.13 1.36
CA PRO A 113 19.08 0.63 1.87
C PRO A 113 19.57 1.40 3.11
N TYR A 114 18.98 2.57 3.39
CA TYR A 114 19.41 3.46 4.47
C TYR A 114 18.61 3.29 5.75
N ILE A 115 17.38 2.79 5.66
CA ILE A 115 16.51 2.56 6.82
C ILE A 115 16.15 1.08 6.80
N PRO A 116 16.82 0.26 7.61
CA PRO A 116 16.48 -1.16 7.70
C PRO A 116 15.03 -1.33 8.16
N PHE A 117 14.34 -2.36 7.64
CA PHE A 117 12.95 -2.70 7.94
C PHE A 117 11.87 -1.74 7.43
N VAL A 118 12.22 -0.77 6.58
CA VAL A 118 11.21 -0.02 5.82
C VAL A 118 10.93 -0.77 4.52
N ASN A 119 9.90 -1.58 4.54
CA ASN A 119 9.44 -2.27 3.34
C ASN A 119 8.53 -1.35 2.53
N ILE A 120 8.81 -1.22 1.25
CA ILE A 120 7.89 -0.56 0.31
C ILE A 120 6.75 -1.49 0.04
N ALA A 121 5.90 -0.85 0.11
CA ALA A 121 4.60 -0.42 -0.28
C ALA A 121 3.74 -1.66 -0.33
N PRO A 122 2.99 -1.94 0.74
CA PRO A 122 1.95 -2.95 0.64
C PRO A 122 0.99 -2.54 -0.47
N ILE A 123 0.57 -3.50 -1.27
CA ILE A 123 -0.51 -3.33 -2.23
C ILE A 123 -1.72 -4.06 -1.66
N VAL A 124 -2.79 -3.33 -1.43
CA VAL A 124 -4.02 -3.87 -0.84
C VAL A 124 -5.22 -3.50 -1.70
N ALA A 125 -6.17 -4.40 -1.80
CA ALA A 125 -7.38 -4.20 -2.59
C ALA A 125 -8.63 -4.69 -1.86
N GLY A 126 -9.77 -4.08 -2.17
CA GLY A 126 -11.08 -4.57 -1.80
C GLY A 126 -12.02 -4.55 -3.00
N THR A 127 -12.71 -5.67 -3.25
CA THR A 127 -13.64 -5.76 -4.38
C THR A 127 -14.96 -5.05 -4.10
N ASN A 128 -15.26 -4.80 -2.81
CA ASN A 128 -16.36 -3.93 -2.38
C ASN A 128 -15.84 -2.59 -1.81
N GLY A 129 -14.63 -2.21 -2.21
CA GLY A 129 -14.02 -0.95 -1.82
C GLY A 129 -12.93 -1.07 -0.75
N ILE A 130 -12.37 0.06 -0.41
CA ILE A 130 -11.36 0.21 0.65
C ILE A 130 -11.80 1.32 1.61
N SER A 131 -11.70 1.07 2.91
CA SER A 131 -12.04 2.09 3.91
C SER A 131 -11.22 3.37 3.68
N PRO A 132 -11.84 4.56 3.57
CA PRO A 132 -11.13 5.81 3.26
C PRO A 132 -10.01 6.15 4.24
N ILE A 133 -10.23 5.87 5.54
CA ILE A 133 -9.22 6.09 6.58
C ILE A 133 -8.05 5.11 6.40
N PHE A 134 -8.35 3.85 6.07
CA PHE A 134 -7.32 2.85 5.82
C PHE A 134 -6.53 3.16 4.53
N LEU A 135 -7.20 3.59 3.47
CA LEU A 135 -6.57 4.05 2.22
C LEU A 135 -5.58 5.21 2.48
N THR A 136 -5.95 6.13 3.36
CA THR A 136 -5.04 7.21 3.78
C THR A 136 -3.82 6.65 4.50
N THR A 137 -4.02 5.71 5.44
CA THR A 137 -2.92 5.08 6.18
C THR A 137 -1.99 4.28 5.27
N VAL A 138 -2.54 3.54 4.31
CA VAL A 138 -1.76 2.83 3.27
C VAL A 138 -0.89 3.83 2.48
N GLY A 139 -1.47 4.95 2.03
CA GLY A 139 -0.72 5.98 1.29
C GLY A 139 0.40 6.63 2.12
N VAL A 140 0.15 6.92 3.40
CA VAL A 140 1.17 7.49 4.32
C VAL A 140 2.33 6.54 4.58
N THR A 141 2.11 5.24 4.51
CA THR A 141 3.18 4.23 4.60
C THR A 141 3.87 3.95 3.27
N GLY A 142 3.51 4.67 2.21
CA GLY A 142 4.06 4.45 0.86
C GLY A 142 3.40 3.29 0.11
N GLY A 143 2.26 2.81 0.58
CA GLY A 143 1.50 1.73 -0.04
C GLY A 143 0.55 2.17 -1.14
N ILE A 144 0.04 1.18 -1.88
CA ILE A 144 -0.96 1.35 -2.95
C ILE A 144 -2.26 0.70 -2.49
N GLY A 145 -3.31 1.52 -2.35
CA GLY A 145 -4.66 1.02 -2.11
C GLY A 145 -5.45 0.97 -3.41
N VAL A 146 -6.10 -0.14 -3.67
CA VAL A 146 -6.86 -0.41 -4.89
C VAL A 146 -8.33 -0.63 -4.55
N ASP A 147 -9.18 0.28 -4.99
CA ASP A 147 -10.64 0.11 -4.95
C ASP A 147 -11.08 -0.58 -6.25
N LEU A 148 -11.23 -1.88 -6.20
CA LEU A 148 -11.53 -2.68 -7.39
C LEU A 148 -12.95 -2.46 -7.92
N LYS A 149 -13.90 -2.03 -7.07
CA LYS A 149 -15.31 -1.79 -7.45
C LYS A 149 -15.89 -2.86 -8.39
N ASN A 150 -15.64 -4.10 -8.04
CA ASN A 150 -15.97 -5.24 -8.89
C ASN A 150 -17.49 -5.52 -8.96
N TRP A 151 -18.24 -4.95 -8.01
CA TRP A 151 -19.69 -5.11 -7.94
C TRP A 151 -20.41 -4.01 -8.72
N VAL A 152 -21.13 -4.41 -9.75
CA VAL A 152 -21.89 -3.51 -10.61
C VAL A 152 -23.38 -3.76 -10.46
N LYS A 153 -24.19 -2.74 -10.75
CA LYS A 153 -25.65 -2.91 -10.75
C LYS A 153 -26.04 -3.83 -11.89
N LYS A 154 -26.73 -4.90 -11.57
CA LYS A 154 -27.30 -5.79 -12.57
C LYS A 154 -28.37 -5.07 -13.37
N ILE A 155 -28.23 -5.08 -14.69
CA ILE A 155 -29.12 -4.37 -15.61
C ILE A 155 -30.08 -5.39 -16.23
N GLY A 156 -31.37 -5.08 -16.17
CA GLY A 156 -32.40 -5.88 -16.82
C GLY A 156 -32.44 -5.67 -18.34
N SER A 157 -33.25 -6.46 -19.03
CA SER A 157 -33.44 -6.37 -20.48
C SER A 157 -34.04 -5.04 -20.95
N ASP A 158 -34.63 -4.28 -20.05
CA ASP A 158 -35.19 -2.92 -20.27
C ASP A 158 -34.15 -1.79 -20.07
N GLY A 159 -32.87 -2.15 -19.81
CA GLY A 159 -31.79 -1.21 -19.54
C GLY A 159 -31.83 -0.55 -18.17
N LYS A 160 -32.70 -1.00 -17.24
CA LYS A 160 -32.78 -0.45 -15.89
C LYS A 160 -32.17 -1.40 -14.87
N PRO A 161 -31.68 -0.87 -13.72
CA PRO A 161 -31.21 -1.71 -12.64
C PRO A 161 -32.32 -2.64 -12.12
N ILE A 162 -32.00 -3.90 -11.93
CA ILE A 162 -32.86 -4.85 -11.23
C ILE A 162 -32.82 -4.49 -9.75
N LEU A 163 -33.99 -4.41 -9.10
CA LEU A 163 -34.09 -4.05 -7.69
C LEU A 163 -34.49 -5.24 -6.84
N ASN A 164 -33.99 -5.30 -5.63
CA ASN A 164 -34.43 -6.19 -4.57
C ASN A 164 -35.80 -5.74 -4.01
N ASN A 165 -36.37 -6.54 -3.10
CA ASN A 165 -37.66 -6.23 -2.45
C ASN A 165 -37.64 -4.95 -1.60
N ASP A 166 -36.44 -4.50 -1.17
CA ASP A 166 -36.19 -3.27 -0.42
C ASP A 166 -35.84 -2.06 -1.30
N ASN A 167 -36.05 -2.17 -2.60
CA ASN A 167 -35.66 -1.18 -3.62
C ASN A 167 -34.16 -0.91 -3.75
N SER A 168 -33.29 -1.70 -3.13
CA SER A 168 -31.84 -1.65 -3.38
C SER A 168 -31.51 -2.31 -4.73
N PRO A 169 -30.48 -1.86 -5.47
CA PRO A 169 -30.09 -2.51 -6.71
C PRO A 169 -29.48 -3.89 -6.42
N VAL A 170 -29.89 -4.87 -7.22
CA VAL A 170 -29.18 -6.17 -7.29
C VAL A 170 -27.80 -5.90 -7.84
N LEU A 171 -26.79 -6.38 -7.16
CA LEU A 171 -25.40 -6.31 -7.63
C LEU A 171 -25.01 -7.65 -8.25
N GLU A 172 -24.20 -7.58 -9.28
CA GLU A 172 -23.54 -8.74 -9.86
C GLU A 172 -22.03 -8.50 -9.91
N GLU A 173 -21.29 -9.56 -9.79
CA GLU A 173 -19.84 -9.54 -9.88
C GLU A 173 -19.41 -9.37 -11.34
N LYS A 174 -18.59 -8.37 -11.62
CA LYS A 174 -18.08 -8.11 -12.96
C LYS A 174 -17.00 -9.12 -13.36
N TYR A 175 -16.14 -9.46 -12.42
CA TYR A 175 -15.09 -10.46 -12.57
C TYR A 175 -14.71 -11.02 -11.19
N SER A 176 -14.20 -12.25 -11.12
CA SER A 176 -13.71 -12.84 -9.88
C SER A 176 -12.21 -12.61 -9.73
N VAL A 177 -11.77 -12.33 -8.49
CA VAL A 177 -10.36 -12.23 -8.15
C VAL A 177 -10.01 -13.41 -7.25
N GLU A 178 -9.23 -14.33 -7.79
CA GLU A 178 -8.76 -15.51 -7.08
C GLU A 178 -7.30 -15.36 -6.66
N THR A 179 -6.87 -16.14 -5.66
CA THR A 179 -5.45 -16.22 -5.31
C THR A 179 -4.64 -16.72 -6.50
N GLY A 180 -3.61 -15.97 -6.87
CA GLY A 180 -2.76 -16.25 -8.03
C GLY A 180 -3.17 -15.53 -9.32
N THR A 181 -4.24 -14.72 -9.31
CA THR A 181 -4.58 -13.84 -10.44
C THR A 181 -3.46 -12.82 -10.66
N ILE A 182 -3.04 -12.65 -11.91
CA ILE A 182 -2.01 -11.68 -12.28
C ILE A 182 -2.68 -10.42 -12.80
N LEU A 183 -2.25 -9.26 -12.28
CA LEU A 183 -2.75 -7.96 -12.67
C LEU A 183 -1.57 -7.00 -12.89
N LYS A 184 -1.82 -5.87 -13.57
CA LYS A 184 -0.81 -4.86 -13.89
C LYS A 184 -1.23 -3.49 -13.41
N ILE A 185 -0.39 -2.85 -12.61
CA ILE A 185 -0.54 -1.45 -12.22
C ILE A 185 0.33 -0.60 -13.15
N ASN A 186 -0.29 0.33 -13.87
CA ASN A 186 0.44 1.35 -14.60
C ASN A 186 0.45 2.65 -13.76
N SER A 187 1.62 3.01 -13.24
CA SER A 187 1.80 4.16 -12.34
C SER A 187 1.63 5.50 -13.04
N LYS A 188 1.99 5.60 -14.33
CA LYS A 188 1.84 6.83 -15.14
C LYS A 188 0.39 7.06 -15.53
N GLN A 189 -0.29 6.01 -16.00
CA GLN A 189 -1.72 6.08 -16.32
C GLN A 189 -2.59 6.12 -15.06
N LYS A 190 -2.02 5.70 -13.90
CA LYS A 190 -2.72 5.59 -12.61
C LYS A 190 -3.91 4.64 -12.70
N LYS A 191 -3.68 3.48 -13.27
CA LYS A 191 -4.71 2.48 -13.56
C LYS A 191 -4.24 1.08 -13.22
N LEU A 192 -5.21 0.21 -12.88
CA LEU A 192 -5.03 -1.22 -12.78
C LEU A 192 -5.64 -1.88 -14.01
N PHE A 193 -4.93 -2.85 -14.56
CA PHE A 193 -5.34 -3.63 -15.71
C PHE A 193 -5.35 -5.14 -15.39
N ASN A 194 -6.04 -5.92 -16.21
CA ASN A 194 -5.90 -7.36 -16.26
C ASN A 194 -4.47 -7.77 -16.70
N GLU A 195 -4.18 -9.08 -16.68
CA GLU A 195 -2.87 -9.62 -17.04
C GLU A 195 -2.42 -9.23 -18.45
N ASN A 196 -3.35 -9.19 -19.40
CA ASN A 196 -3.04 -8.82 -20.80
C ASN A 196 -2.81 -7.32 -20.99
N GLY A 197 -3.28 -6.49 -20.07
CA GLY A 197 -3.18 -5.02 -20.16
C GLY A 197 -4.21 -4.37 -21.07
N ASP A 198 -5.23 -5.09 -21.50
CA ASP A 198 -6.26 -4.65 -22.45
C ASP A 198 -7.59 -4.26 -21.79
N GLU A 199 -7.81 -4.63 -20.53
CA GLU A 199 -8.99 -4.26 -19.75
C GLU A 199 -8.60 -3.45 -18.50
N GLU A 200 -9.14 -2.22 -18.38
CA GLU A 200 -9.03 -1.40 -17.18
C GLU A 200 -9.98 -1.93 -16.09
N LEU A 201 -9.42 -2.24 -14.92
CA LEU A 201 -10.16 -2.79 -13.78
C LEU A 201 -10.42 -1.72 -12.70
N ALA A 202 -9.49 -0.80 -12.48
CA ALA A 202 -9.64 0.26 -11.48
C ALA A 202 -8.86 1.53 -11.80
N ASP A 203 -9.39 2.68 -11.36
CA ASP A 203 -8.70 3.96 -11.32
C ASP A 203 -7.89 4.08 -10.02
N LEU A 204 -6.62 4.45 -10.12
CA LEU A 204 -5.68 4.57 -9.01
C LEU A 204 -5.22 6.03 -8.77
N THR A 205 -5.91 7.01 -9.35
CA THR A 205 -5.54 8.44 -9.22
C THR A 205 -5.39 8.85 -7.76
N SER A 206 -6.26 8.34 -6.88
CA SER A 206 -6.20 8.62 -5.44
C SER A 206 -4.98 8.01 -4.75
N SER A 207 -4.37 6.96 -5.29
CA SER A 207 -3.17 6.31 -4.78
C SER A 207 -1.86 6.90 -5.33
N PHE A 208 -1.92 7.59 -6.48
CA PHE A 208 -0.76 8.18 -7.15
C PHE A 208 -0.82 9.72 -7.17
N THR A 209 -1.16 10.34 -6.03
CA THR A 209 -1.02 11.79 -5.86
C THR A 209 0.47 12.17 -5.72
N PRO A 210 0.88 13.42 -6.06
CA PRO A 210 2.27 13.84 -5.93
C PRO A 210 2.87 13.53 -4.54
N GLN A 211 2.15 13.82 -3.47
CA GLN A 211 2.59 13.55 -2.11
C GLN A 211 2.75 12.05 -1.82
N LYS A 212 1.84 11.21 -2.30
CA LYS A 212 1.92 9.75 -2.10
C LYS A 212 3.06 9.14 -2.90
N LEU A 213 3.37 9.68 -4.10
CA LEU A 213 4.54 9.29 -4.87
C LEU A 213 5.85 9.55 -4.12
N GLU A 214 5.96 10.70 -3.42
CA GLU A 214 7.11 10.97 -2.55
C GLU A 214 7.18 9.97 -1.39
N PHE A 215 6.05 9.65 -0.76
CA PHE A 215 6.01 8.63 0.29
C PHE A 215 6.41 7.25 -0.23
N MET A 216 5.95 6.87 -1.43
CA MET A 216 6.34 5.61 -2.06
C MET A 216 7.86 5.54 -2.28
N LYS A 217 8.45 6.57 -2.89
CA LYS A 217 9.90 6.65 -3.13
C LYS A 217 10.71 6.60 -1.84
N ALA A 218 10.25 7.27 -0.80
CA ALA A 218 10.96 7.35 0.48
C ALA A 218 10.75 6.12 1.39
N GLY A 219 9.79 5.24 1.08
CA GLY A 219 9.39 4.15 1.97
C GLY A 219 8.49 4.61 3.12
N GLY A 220 7.67 5.62 2.87
CA GLY A 220 6.68 6.18 3.79
C GLY A 220 7.06 7.54 4.37
N SER A 221 6.06 8.19 4.95
CA SER A 221 6.20 9.54 5.53
C SER A 221 7.20 9.62 6.67
N TYR A 222 7.35 8.54 7.46
CA TYR A 222 8.33 8.52 8.55
C TYR A 222 9.77 8.63 8.05
N ALA A 223 10.10 7.99 6.93
CA ALA A 223 11.42 8.09 6.32
C ALA A 223 11.75 9.55 5.97
N ILE A 224 10.78 10.29 5.43
CA ILE A 224 10.93 11.73 5.13
C ILE A 224 11.13 12.55 6.42
N VAL A 225 10.34 12.28 7.46
CA VAL A 225 10.48 12.99 8.75
C VAL A 225 11.85 12.73 9.38
N PHE A 226 12.33 11.48 9.37
CA PHE A 226 13.65 11.14 9.87
C PHE A 226 14.75 11.79 9.04
N GLY A 227 14.65 11.74 7.70
CA GLY A 227 15.59 12.37 6.80
C GLY A 227 15.72 13.87 7.07
N LYS A 228 14.59 14.58 7.22
CA LYS A 228 14.59 16.01 7.60
C LYS A 228 15.28 16.28 8.92
N LYS A 229 15.04 15.46 9.94
CA LYS A 229 15.71 15.60 11.25
C LYS A 229 17.21 15.35 11.15
N LEU A 230 17.64 14.33 10.41
CA LEU A 230 19.05 14.03 10.19
C LEU A 230 19.74 15.16 9.43
N GLN A 231 19.10 15.72 8.40
CA GLN A 231 19.62 16.87 7.67
C GLN A 231 19.81 18.08 8.59
N ASN A 232 18.77 18.44 9.36
CA ASN A 232 18.85 19.54 10.31
C ASN A 232 19.97 19.36 11.34
N PHE A 233 20.14 18.16 11.86
CA PHE A 233 21.22 17.82 12.79
C PHE A 233 22.59 17.96 12.13
N ALA A 234 22.75 17.42 10.92
CA ALA A 234 24.01 17.47 10.18
C ALA A 234 24.40 18.90 9.79
N CYS A 235 23.43 19.72 9.33
CA CYS A 235 23.67 21.13 9.02
C CYS A 235 24.14 21.91 10.25
N LYS A 236 23.49 21.71 11.40
CA LYS A 236 23.91 22.32 12.68
C LYS A 236 25.30 21.87 13.11
N ALA A 237 25.61 20.58 12.99
CA ALA A 237 26.90 20.01 13.39
C ALA A 237 28.07 20.49 12.51
N LEU A 238 27.79 20.84 11.25
CA LEU A 238 28.78 21.30 10.26
C LEU A 238 28.79 22.81 10.07
N ASP A 239 27.92 23.55 10.79
CA ASP A 239 27.70 24.99 10.62
C ASP A 239 27.39 25.38 9.16
N ILE A 240 26.52 24.59 8.53
CA ILE A 240 26.06 24.78 7.15
C ILE A 240 24.61 25.27 7.17
N GLU A 241 24.29 26.24 6.32
CA GLU A 241 22.92 26.70 6.13
C GLU A 241 22.04 25.59 5.56
N LEU A 242 20.81 25.43 6.10
CA LEU A 242 19.87 24.42 5.65
C LEU A 242 19.39 24.71 4.23
N ASN A 243 19.65 23.82 3.28
CA ASN A 243 19.12 23.94 1.94
C ASN A 243 17.59 23.78 1.95
N SER A 244 16.88 24.72 1.33
CA SER A 244 15.42 24.83 1.31
C SER A 244 14.68 23.68 0.60
N ALA A 245 15.38 22.73 0.00
CA ALA A 245 14.78 21.55 -0.65
C ALA A 245 13.84 20.76 0.26
N PHE A 246 13.97 20.95 1.59
CA PHE A 246 13.10 20.33 2.61
C PHE A 246 12.37 21.35 3.50
N ALA A 247 12.45 22.63 3.20
CA ALA A 247 11.61 23.57 3.91
C ALA A 247 10.16 23.11 3.75
N PRO A 248 9.39 23.01 4.86
CA PRO A 248 7.98 22.72 4.73
C PRO A 248 7.39 23.76 3.80
N SER A 249 6.58 23.33 2.84
CA SER A 249 5.78 24.26 2.05
C SER A 249 5.05 25.15 3.06
N LYS A 250 5.16 26.45 2.90
CA LYS A 250 4.52 27.43 3.81
C LYS A 250 2.99 27.44 3.66
N GLU A 251 2.45 26.46 2.94
CA GLU A 251 1.04 26.29 2.65
C GLU A 251 0.58 24.95 3.23
N ILE A 252 0.17 24.94 4.47
CA ILE A 252 -0.90 24.15 5.07
C ILE A 252 -1.69 25.12 5.96
#